data_c7a80ed57a6660b885592fcb27b8354f
#
_entry.id   c7a80ed57a6660b885592fcb27b8354f
#
_cell.length_a   1.000
_cell.length_b   1.000
_cell.length_c   1.000
_cell.angle_alpha   90.00
_cell.angle_beta   90.00
_cell.angle_gamma   90.00
#
_symmetry.space_group_name_H-M   'P 1'
#
loop_
_entity.id
_entity.type
_entity.pdbx_description
1 polymer ?
#
loop_
_entity_poly.entity_id
_entity_poly.type
_entity_poly.pdbx_seq_one_letter_code
_entity_poly.pdbx_strand_id
1 'polypeptide(L)'
;GTSGYTAAKGGILSLTREWAASYLKDGIRVNAVVPAEVWTPLYERWVNTFPRPAEKLETIVRNIPLGHRMTTVEELADMAVFLLSPLSSHTTGQWVVVDGGYTHLDRTLTAR
;
A
#
# COMPACT_ATOMS: atom_id res chain seq x y z
N GLY A 1 -21.12 0.48 3.68
CA GLY A 1 -20.33 1.32 2.79
C GLY A 1 -19.02 1.78 3.39
N THR A 2 -18.08 2.14 2.55
CA THR A 2 -16.72 2.53 2.95
C THR A 2 -16.43 4.02 2.72
N SER A 3 -17.47 4.85 2.55
CA SER A 3 -17.31 6.29 2.19
C SER A 3 -16.46 7.06 3.19
N GLY A 4 -16.70 6.87 4.49
CA GLY A 4 -15.90 7.52 5.54
C GLY A 4 -14.44 7.08 5.52
N TYR A 5 -14.19 5.79 5.37
CA TYR A 5 -12.85 5.24 5.21
C TYR A 5 -12.15 5.81 3.96
N THR A 6 -12.85 5.81 2.83
CA THR A 6 -12.32 6.34 1.55
C THR A 6 -11.97 7.82 1.66
N ALA A 7 -12.85 8.61 2.27
CA ALA A 7 -12.61 10.04 2.49
C ALA A 7 -11.38 10.26 3.39
N ALA A 8 -11.27 9.51 4.50
CA ALA A 8 -10.13 9.62 5.41
C ALA A 8 -8.81 9.24 4.73
N LYS A 9 -8.76 8.14 3.99
CA LYS A 9 -7.56 7.70 3.29
C LYS A 9 -7.19 8.63 2.14
N GLY A 10 -8.16 9.13 1.38
CA GLY A 10 -7.94 10.17 0.37
C GLY A 10 -7.42 11.47 0.98
N GLY A 11 -7.96 11.86 2.13
CA GLY A 11 -7.48 13.00 2.90
C GLY A 11 -6.00 12.87 3.32
N ILE A 12 -5.56 11.69 3.74
CA ILE A 12 -4.15 11.42 4.08
C ILE A 12 -3.24 11.64 2.86
N LEU A 13 -3.63 11.19 1.68
CA LEU A 13 -2.85 11.39 0.46
C LEU A 13 -2.74 12.88 0.11
N SER A 14 -3.83 13.63 0.21
CA SER A 14 -3.83 15.07 -0.02
C SER A 14 -2.98 15.80 1.02
N LEU A 15 -3.11 15.46 2.31
CA LEU A 15 -2.31 16.03 3.40
C LEU A 15 -0.81 15.75 3.23
N THR A 16 -0.43 14.61 2.69
CA THR A 16 0.97 14.28 2.40
C THR A 16 1.60 15.36 1.51
N ARG A 17 0.91 15.78 0.47
CA ARG A 17 1.39 16.83 -0.44
C ARG A 17 1.36 18.21 0.17
N GLU A 18 0.28 18.52 0.87
CA GLU A 18 0.14 19.80 1.57
C GLU A 18 1.26 19.99 2.59
N TRP A 19 1.50 19.00 3.43
CA TRP A 19 2.57 19.09 4.45
C TRP A 19 3.96 19.05 3.83
N ALA A 20 4.16 18.29 2.75
CA ALA A 20 5.43 18.31 2.03
C ALA A 20 5.76 19.73 1.56
N ALA A 21 4.79 20.44 0.98
CA ALA A 21 4.96 21.82 0.54
C ALA A 21 5.15 22.80 1.71
N SER A 22 4.33 22.68 2.74
CA SER A 22 4.34 23.58 3.90
C SER A 22 5.66 23.55 4.69
N TYR A 23 6.29 22.37 4.76
CA TYR A 23 7.49 22.16 5.59
C TYR A 23 8.80 22.12 4.78
N LEU A 24 8.79 22.47 3.50
CA LEU A 24 10.01 22.52 2.67
C LEU A 24 11.10 23.40 3.29
N LYS A 25 10.73 24.58 3.76
CA LYS A 25 11.66 25.55 4.38
C LYS A 25 12.27 25.04 5.69
N ASP A 26 11.61 24.09 6.34
CA ASP A 26 12.09 23.50 7.60
C ASP A 26 12.93 22.23 7.35
N GLY A 27 13.13 21.86 6.09
CA GLY A 27 13.89 20.68 5.70
C GLY A 27 13.20 19.35 6.04
N ILE A 28 11.87 19.38 6.23
CA ILE A 28 11.08 18.19 6.56
C ILE A 28 10.52 17.57 5.28
N ARG A 29 10.74 16.29 5.12
CA ARG A 29 10.18 15.48 4.03
C ARG A 29 8.91 14.76 4.53
N VAL A 30 7.89 14.72 3.69
CA VAL A 30 6.62 14.05 3.98
C VAL A 30 6.25 13.18 2.79
N ASN A 31 6.13 11.89 3.01
CA ASN A 31 5.76 10.90 1.99
C ASN A 31 4.72 9.94 2.56
N ALA A 32 4.00 9.26 1.69
CA ALA A 32 3.05 8.22 2.06
C ALA A 32 3.44 6.88 1.43
N VAL A 33 3.33 5.80 2.19
CA VAL A 33 3.40 4.43 1.68
C VAL A 33 1.97 3.94 1.46
N VAL A 34 1.69 3.44 0.28
CA VAL A 34 0.35 3.00 -0.15
C VAL A 34 0.37 1.49 -0.39
N PRO A 35 -0.12 0.69 0.55
CA PRO A 35 -0.27 -0.75 0.37
C PRO A 35 -1.56 -1.10 -0.35
N ALA A 36 -1.63 -2.32 -0.88
CA ALA A 36 -2.89 -2.97 -1.25
C ALA A 36 -3.13 -4.17 -0.32
N GLU A 37 -2.92 -5.38 -0.82
CA GLU A 37 -3.17 -6.61 -0.08
C GLU A 37 -1.90 -7.02 0.70
N VAL A 38 -1.92 -6.83 2.01
CA VAL A 38 -0.80 -7.15 2.91
C VAL A 38 -1.18 -8.28 3.84
N TRP A 39 -0.35 -9.31 3.92
CA TRP A 39 -0.58 -10.42 4.83
C TRP A 39 -0.29 -10.01 6.28
N THR A 40 -1.35 -9.88 7.05
CA THR A 40 -1.31 -9.48 8.46
C THR A 40 -2.13 -10.46 9.29
N PRO A 41 -1.93 -10.53 10.62
CA PRO A 41 -2.79 -11.34 11.49
C PRO A 41 -4.28 -10.97 11.41
N LEU A 42 -4.59 -9.71 11.16
CA LEU A 42 -5.98 -9.27 10.95
C LEU A 42 -6.53 -9.84 9.64
N TYR A 43 -5.74 -9.80 8.56
CA TYR A 43 -6.13 -10.32 7.25
C TYR A 43 -6.35 -11.84 7.31
N GLU A 44 -5.43 -12.55 7.94
CA GLU A 44 -5.52 -14.00 8.16
C GLU A 44 -6.80 -14.36 8.92
N ARG A 45 -7.11 -13.67 10.01
CA ARG A 45 -8.37 -13.87 10.75
C ARG A 45 -9.59 -13.64 9.86
N TRP A 46 -9.57 -12.56 9.05
CA TRP A 46 -10.67 -12.26 8.15
C TRP A 46 -10.85 -13.34 7.07
N VAL A 47 -9.79 -13.80 6.43
CA VAL A 47 -9.86 -14.89 5.42
C VAL A 47 -10.45 -16.16 6.06
N ASN A 48 -10.07 -16.48 7.29
CA ASN A 48 -10.56 -17.65 8.02
C ASN A 48 -12.06 -17.56 8.41
N THR A 49 -12.73 -16.43 8.22
CA THR A 49 -14.19 -16.34 8.38
C THR A 49 -14.98 -16.92 7.21
N PHE A 50 -14.34 -17.16 6.06
CA PHE A 50 -15.02 -17.72 4.90
C PHE A 50 -15.13 -19.24 4.99
N PRO A 51 -16.16 -19.83 4.37
CA PRO A 51 -16.37 -21.29 4.41
C PRO A 51 -15.21 -22.09 3.78
N ARG A 52 -14.51 -21.50 2.84
CA ARG A 52 -13.36 -22.08 2.13
C ARG A 52 -12.20 -21.08 2.09
N PRO A 53 -11.44 -20.94 3.19
CA PRO A 53 -10.42 -19.91 3.31
C PRO A 53 -9.33 -20.01 2.25
N ALA A 54 -8.86 -21.23 1.93
CA ALA A 54 -7.81 -21.47 0.95
C ALA A 54 -8.23 -20.99 -0.46
N GLU A 55 -9.45 -21.31 -0.89
CA GLU A 55 -9.97 -20.87 -2.20
C GLU A 55 -10.18 -19.34 -2.22
N LYS A 56 -10.60 -18.77 -1.09
CA LYS A 56 -10.74 -17.32 -0.97
C LYS A 56 -9.40 -16.64 -1.13
N LEU A 57 -8.37 -17.13 -0.45
CA LEU A 57 -7.00 -16.62 -0.55
C LEU A 57 -6.47 -16.74 -1.97
N GLU A 58 -6.62 -17.89 -2.60
CA GLU A 58 -6.21 -18.13 -3.99
C GLU A 58 -6.87 -17.12 -4.95
N THR A 59 -8.16 -16.86 -4.77
CA THR A 59 -8.90 -15.88 -5.58
C THR A 59 -8.30 -14.46 -5.43
N ILE A 60 -7.87 -14.10 -4.22
CA ILE A 60 -7.27 -12.79 -3.95
C ILE A 60 -5.88 -12.71 -4.58
N VAL A 61 -4.98 -13.63 -4.27
CA VAL A 61 -3.58 -13.56 -4.71
C VAL A 61 -3.42 -13.71 -6.22
N ARG A 62 -4.33 -14.41 -6.87
CA ARG A 62 -4.36 -14.53 -8.33
C ARG A 62 -4.40 -13.17 -9.03
N ASN A 63 -5.00 -12.17 -8.40
CA ASN A 63 -5.12 -10.82 -8.94
C ASN A 63 -3.93 -9.92 -8.62
N ILE A 64 -2.92 -10.42 -7.92
CA ILE A 64 -1.69 -9.68 -7.63
C ILE A 64 -0.63 -10.10 -8.66
N PRO A 65 -0.25 -9.22 -9.61
CA PRO A 65 0.57 -9.63 -10.75
C PRO A 65 1.96 -10.15 -10.38
N LEU A 66 2.62 -9.51 -9.42
CA LEU A 66 3.98 -9.87 -9.03
C LEU A 66 3.97 -11.06 -8.06
N GLY A 67 4.24 -12.25 -8.61
CA GLY A 67 4.41 -13.47 -7.85
C GLY A 67 3.13 -14.09 -7.32
N HIS A 68 1.95 -13.57 -7.66
CA HIS A 68 0.64 -14.07 -7.20
C HIS A 68 0.62 -14.35 -5.69
N ARG A 69 1.09 -13.39 -4.93
CA ARG A 69 1.15 -13.44 -3.47
C ARG A 69 0.84 -12.07 -2.87
N MET A 70 0.46 -12.04 -1.62
CA MET A 70 0.32 -10.80 -0.87
C MET A 70 1.68 -10.16 -0.59
N THR A 71 1.69 -8.85 -0.42
CA THR A 71 2.82 -8.10 0.12
C THR A 71 3.07 -8.54 1.57
N THR A 72 4.33 -8.70 1.95
CA THR A 72 4.69 -8.98 3.34
C THR A 72 4.78 -7.69 4.16
N VAL A 73 4.64 -7.82 5.48
CA VAL A 73 4.80 -6.66 6.38
C VAL A 73 6.22 -6.12 6.35
N GLU A 74 7.21 -6.98 6.13
CA GLU A 74 8.63 -6.61 5.99
C GLU A 74 8.87 -5.76 4.74
N GLU A 75 8.27 -6.13 3.59
CA GLU A 75 8.39 -5.36 2.36
C GLU A 75 7.84 -3.94 2.53
N LEU A 76 6.75 -3.81 3.27
CA LEU A 76 6.16 -2.50 3.58
C LEU A 76 7.05 -1.70 4.55
N ALA A 77 7.55 -2.36 5.58
CA ALA A 77 8.45 -1.76 6.56
C ALA A 77 9.76 -1.30 5.92
N ASP A 78 10.34 -2.09 5.01
CA ASP A 78 11.57 -1.74 4.29
C ASP A 78 11.40 -0.45 3.48
N MET A 79 10.27 -0.27 2.82
CA MET A 79 9.98 0.99 2.12
C MET A 79 9.85 2.16 3.10
N ALA A 80 9.20 1.98 4.23
CA ALA A 80 9.10 3.01 5.26
C ALA A 80 10.48 3.40 5.81
N VAL A 81 11.35 2.41 6.08
CA VAL A 81 12.73 2.64 6.52
C VAL A 81 13.52 3.41 5.48
N PHE A 82 13.41 3.05 4.19
CA PHE A 82 14.04 3.79 3.10
C PHE A 82 13.60 5.27 3.08
N LEU A 83 12.29 5.52 3.16
CA LEU A 83 11.75 6.88 3.15
C LEU A 83 12.15 7.70 4.39
N LEU A 84 12.37 7.05 5.53
CA LEU A 84 12.84 7.69 6.76
C LEU A 84 14.36 7.87 6.81
N SER A 85 15.10 7.26 5.90
CA SER A 85 16.55 7.26 5.88
C SER A 85 17.13 8.39 5.02
N PRO A 86 18.42 8.73 5.17
CA PRO A 86 19.13 9.66 4.28
C PRO A 86 19.20 9.21 2.82
N LEU A 87 18.98 7.92 2.53
CA LEU A 87 18.96 7.39 1.16
C LEU A 87 17.85 8.01 0.30
N SER A 88 16.78 8.49 0.91
CA SER A 88 15.68 9.19 0.25
C SER A 88 15.71 10.71 0.49
N SER A 89 16.87 11.29 0.71
CA SER A 89 17.05 12.68 1.16
C SER A 89 16.44 13.75 0.25
N HIS A 90 16.19 13.43 -1.01
CA HIS A 90 15.58 14.36 -1.98
C HIS A 90 14.18 13.92 -2.43
N THR A 91 13.53 13.07 -1.65
CA THR A 91 12.17 12.54 -1.91
C THR A 91 11.18 13.13 -0.93
N THR A 92 10.22 13.91 -1.41
CA THR A 92 9.13 14.47 -0.59
C THR A 92 7.85 14.64 -1.42
N GLY A 93 6.70 14.60 -0.77
CA GLY A 93 5.39 14.75 -1.39
C GLY A 93 4.96 13.55 -2.23
N GLN A 94 5.61 12.39 -2.08
CA GLN A 94 5.37 11.23 -2.93
C GLN A 94 4.41 10.23 -2.28
N TRP A 95 3.63 9.58 -3.13
CA TRP A 95 2.84 8.39 -2.81
C TRP A 95 3.59 7.18 -3.36
N VAL A 96 4.16 6.38 -2.49
CA VAL A 96 4.96 5.23 -2.88
C VAL A 96 4.13 3.98 -2.71
N VAL A 97 3.76 3.37 -3.83
CA VAL A 97 2.89 2.19 -3.87
C VAL A 97 3.73 0.92 -3.70
N VAL A 98 3.34 0.07 -2.75
CA VAL A 98 3.95 -1.24 -2.49
C VAL A 98 2.84 -2.29 -2.52
N ASP A 99 2.54 -2.83 -3.70
CA ASP A 99 1.31 -3.61 -3.92
C ASP A 99 1.46 -4.79 -4.90
N GLY A 100 2.68 -5.09 -5.34
CA GLY A 100 2.90 -6.12 -6.36
C GLY A 100 2.27 -5.81 -7.71
N GLY A 101 1.99 -4.55 -8.01
CA GLY A 101 1.37 -4.11 -9.26
C GLY A 101 -0.17 -4.19 -9.27
N TYR A 102 -0.78 -4.52 -8.14
CA TYR A 102 -2.23 -4.74 -8.04
C TYR A 102 -3.07 -3.58 -8.59
N THR A 103 -2.70 -2.33 -8.28
CA THR A 103 -3.47 -1.16 -8.69
C THR A 103 -3.21 -0.68 -10.11
N HIS A 104 -2.10 -1.08 -10.71
CA HIS A 104 -1.65 -0.55 -12.00
C HIS A 104 -1.57 -1.59 -13.11
N LEU A 105 -1.30 -2.85 -12.78
CA LEU A 105 -0.99 -3.89 -13.76
C LEU A 105 -2.00 -5.04 -13.80
N ASP A 106 -2.94 -5.08 -12.88
CA ASP A 106 -3.89 -6.18 -12.71
C ASP A 106 -4.69 -6.48 -13.98
N ARG A 107 -5.28 -5.46 -14.58
CA ARG A 107 -6.16 -5.62 -15.74
C ARG A 107 -5.43 -6.11 -16.99
N THR A 108 -4.18 -5.71 -17.15
CA THR A 108 -3.38 -6.10 -18.31
C THR A 108 -2.90 -7.55 -18.19
N LEU A 109 -2.55 -7.97 -16.98
CA LEU A 109 -1.91 -9.26 -16.74
C LEU A 109 -2.89 -10.35 -16.26
N THR A 110 -3.99 -9.97 -15.64
CA THR A 110 -4.94 -10.93 -15.05
C THR A 110 -6.21 -11.15 -15.85
N ALA A 111 -6.48 -10.35 -16.87
CA ALA A 111 -7.64 -10.46 -17.75
C ALA A 111 -7.48 -11.54 -18.85
N ARG A 112 -6.48 -12.41 -18.76
CA ARG A 112 -6.20 -13.50 -19.72
C ARG A 112 -6.78 -14.81 -19.27
#